data_36a9bdff15cdf22f4705dee5839325f3
#
_entry.id   36a9bdff15cdf22f4705dee5839325f3
#
_cell.length_a   1.000
_cell.length_b   1.000
_cell.length_c   1.000
_cell.angle_alpha   90.00
_cell.angle_beta   90.00
_cell.angle_gamma   90.00
#
_symmetry.space_group_name_H-M   'P 1'
#
loop_
_entity.id
_entity.type
_entity.pdbx_description
1 polymer ?
#
loop_
_entity_poly.entity_id
_entity_poly.type
_entity_poly.pdbx_seq_one_letter_code
_entity_poly.pdbx_strand_id
1 'polypeptide(L)'
;MDTFTVSFFGHRYIDNPLALDTALDNLIGTLLRSKEYVEFLVGRNGDFDQLVSSSIRRCKRKVCDNNSAHVWVLPYVTSDFQNNEEAYRAYYDEIEVFNSAGIHYKSAYQARNRRMIDRSDLVVFFVTRKNGGAYQTLQYALQRGKTCLNLYNTKEDGL
;
A
#
# COMPACT_ATOMS: atom_id res chain seq x y z
N MET A 1 7.08 18.09 12.57
CA MET A 1 6.21 17.89 11.38
C MET A 1 5.37 16.66 11.58
N ASP A 2 4.05 16.80 11.48
CA ASP A 2 3.13 15.67 11.62
C ASP A 2 3.17 14.80 10.37
N THR A 3 3.52 13.54 10.55
CA THR A 3 3.52 12.55 9.46
C THR A 3 2.29 11.66 9.59
N PHE A 4 1.53 11.59 8.51
CA PHE A 4 0.37 10.69 8.40
C PHE A 4 0.78 9.48 7.57
N THR A 5 0.78 8.30 8.19
CA THR A 5 1.24 7.07 7.54
C THR A 5 0.06 6.26 7.04
N VAL A 6 0.12 5.87 5.77
CA VAL A 6 -0.94 5.11 5.09
C VAL A 6 -0.33 3.86 4.45
N SER A 7 -0.90 2.71 4.74
CA SER A 7 -0.53 1.45 4.09
C SER A 7 -1.64 0.98 3.16
N PHE A 8 -1.26 0.23 2.13
CA PHE A 8 -2.17 -0.25 1.08
C PHE A 8 -2.01 -1.75 0.88
N PHE A 9 -3.14 -2.48 0.88
CA PHE A 9 -3.16 -3.93 0.66
C PHE A 9 -4.37 -4.33 -0.18
N GLY A 10 -4.17 -5.16 -1.19
CA GLY A 10 -5.27 -5.61 -2.04
C GLY A 10 -4.91 -6.87 -2.81
N HIS A 11 -5.85 -7.30 -3.66
CA HIS A 11 -5.70 -8.52 -4.42
C HIS A 11 -4.61 -8.41 -5.49
N ARG A 12 -3.99 -9.56 -5.75
CA ARG A 12 -2.94 -9.68 -6.77
C ARG A 12 -3.48 -9.44 -8.18
N TYR A 13 -4.74 -9.80 -8.43
CA TYR A 13 -5.39 -9.65 -9.73
C TYR A 13 -6.61 -8.75 -9.60
N ILE A 14 -6.70 -7.74 -10.45
CA ILE A 14 -7.79 -6.75 -10.45
C ILE A 14 -8.48 -6.79 -11.81
N ASP A 15 -9.78 -7.12 -11.82
CA ASP A 15 -10.54 -7.29 -13.07
C ASP A 15 -10.90 -5.95 -13.74
N ASN A 16 -11.23 -4.93 -12.95
CA ASN A 16 -11.64 -3.63 -13.47
C ASN A 16 -10.82 -2.52 -12.82
N PRO A 17 -9.67 -2.17 -13.41
CA PRO A 17 -8.77 -1.19 -12.79
C PRO A 17 -9.23 0.27 -12.90
N LEU A 18 -10.09 0.63 -13.86
CA LEU A 18 -10.42 2.04 -14.11
C LEU A 18 -11.13 2.70 -12.93
N ALA A 19 -12.16 2.06 -12.40
CA ALA A 19 -12.90 2.60 -11.26
C ALA A 19 -12.00 2.70 -10.02
N LEU A 20 -11.16 1.71 -9.82
CA LEU A 20 -10.21 1.68 -8.70
C LEU A 20 -9.15 2.76 -8.85
N ASP A 21 -8.63 2.96 -10.05
CA ASP A 21 -7.68 4.05 -10.34
C ASP A 21 -8.26 5.41 -9.96
N THR A 22 -9.51 5.68 -10.34
CA THR A 22 -10.19 6.93 -10.01
C THR A 22 -10.35 7.08 -8.49
N ALA A 23 -10.76 6.02 -7.81
CA ALA A 23 -10.91 6.04 -6.36
C ALA A 23 -9.57 6.30 -5.65
N LEU A 24 -8.50 5.69 -6.14
CA LEU A 24 -7.16 5.90 -5.58
C LEU A 24 -6.68 7.34 -5.82
N ASP A 25 -6.88 7.87 -7.02
CA ASP A 25 -6.48 9.26 -7.31
C ASP A 25 -7.21 10.24 -6.41
N ASN A 26 -8.52 10.03 -6.18
CA ASN A 26 -9.29 10.89 -5.29
C ASN A 26 -8.80 10.82 -3.85
N LEU A 27 -8.57 9.61 -3.35
CA LEU A 27 -8.10 9.41 -1.98
C LEU A 27 -6.70 10.00 -1.78
N ILE A 28 -5.76 9.63 -2.63
CA ILE A 28 -4.37 10.07 -2.49
C ILE A 28 -4.26 11.58 -2.68
N GLY A 29 -4.98 12.13 -3.68
CA GLY A 29 -5.03 13.56 -3.88
C GLY A 29 -5.58 14.32 -2.67
N THR A 30 -6.64 13.79 -2.05
CA THR A 30 -7.22 14.39 -0.84
C THR A 30 -6.23 14.37 0.32
N LEU A 31 -5.52 13.25 0.51
CA LEU A 31 -4.50 13.16 1.55
C LEU A 31 -3.38 14.17 1.34
N LEU A 32 -2.90 14.31 0.10
CA LEU A 32 -1.84 15.28 -0.20
C LEU A 32 -2.27 16.72 0.03
N ARG A 33 -3.55 17.04 -0.22
CA ARG A 33 -4.07 18.40 0.01
C ARG A 33 -4.33 18.70 1.47
N SER A 34 -4.68 17.70 2.28
CA SER A 34 -5.18 17.88 3.64
C SER A 34 -4.15 17.63 4.73
N LYS A 35 -3.09 16.88 4.45
CA LYS A 35 -2.08 16.51 5.45
C LYS A 35 -0.80 17.30 5.26
N GLU A 36 -0.12 17.57 6.37
CA GLU A 36 1.18 18.23 6.32
C GLU A 36 2.22 17.39 5.61
N TYR A 37 2.31 16.11 5.96
CA TYR A 37 3.20 15.16 5.31
C TYR A 37 2.59 13.77 5.32
N VAL A 38 2.65 13.06 4.19
CA VAL A 38 2.10 11.71 4.06
C VAL A 38 3.21 10.72 3.71
N GLU A 39 3.27 9.64 4.49
CA GLU A 39 4.12 8.50 4.19
C GLU A 39 3.26 7.39 3.62
N PHE A 40 3.44 7.07 2.34
CA PHE A 40 2.69 6.02 1.65
C PHE A 40 3.52 4.73 1.65
N LEU A 41 3.07 3.71 2.39
CA LEU A 41 3.75 2.42 2.48
C LEU A 41 3.10 1.43 1.52
N VAL A 42 3.89 0.87 0.62
CA VAL A 42 3.40 -0.04 -0.41
C VAL A 42 4.24 -1.30 -0.51
N GLY A 43 3.63 -2.36 -1.02
CA GLY A 43 4.34 -3.54 -1.48
C GLY A 43 4.52 -3.48 -3.00
N ARG A 44 4.89 -4.63 -3.58
CA ARG A 44 5.02 -4.78 -5.03
C ARG A 44 4.68 -6.22 -5.42
N ASN A 45 3.50 -6.69 -5.00
CA ASN A 45 3.16 -8.12 -5.11
C ASN A 45 2.05 -8.41 -6.12
N GLY A 46 1.48 -7.41 -6.78
CA GLY A 46 0.42 -7.64 -7.74
C GLY A 46 -0.21 -6.37 -8.26
N ASP A 47 -1.38 -6.53 -8.91
CA ASP A 47 -2.06 -5.44 -9.61
C ASP A 47 -2.43 -4.28 -8.69
N PHE A 48 -2.98 -4.56 -7.51
CA PHE A 48 -3.39 -3.48 -6.60
C PHE A 48 -2.19 -2.62 -6.21
N ASP A 49 -1.09 -3.25 -5.83
CA ASP A 49 0.12 -2.53 -5.44
C ASP A 49 0.62 -1.63 -6.58
N GLN A 50 0.55 -2.11 -7.81
CA GLN A 50 0.97 -1.33 -8.97
C GLN A 50 0.04 -0.16 -9.26
N LEU A 51 -1.27 -0.36 -9.12
CA LEU A 51 -2.25 0.73 -9.27
C LEU A 51 -2.03 1.81 -8.22
N VAL A 52 -1.77 1.40 -6.97
CA VAL A 52 -1.48 2.34 -5.89
C VAL A 52 -0.24 3.17 -6.19
N SER A 53 0.86 2.52 -6.55
CA SER A 53 2.12 3.22 -6.84
C SER A 53 1.99 4.16 -8.03
N SER A 54 1.29 3.74 -9.08
CA SER A 54 1.02 4.61 -10.25
C SER A 54 0.21 5.84 -9.84
N SER A 55 -0.81 5.64 -9.00
CA SER A 55 -1.65 6.73 -8.49
C SER A 55 -0.85 7.70 -7.63
N ILE A 56 -0.02 7.19 -6.73
CA ILE A 56 0.84 8.04 -5.89
C ILE A 56 1.73 8.91 -6.77
N ARG A 57 2.41 8.32 -7.74
CA ARG A 57 3.29 9.06 -8.64
C ARG A 57 2.54 10.12 -9.44
N ARG A 58 1.36 9.76 -9.95
CA ARG A 58 0.51 10.68 -10.71
C ARG A 58 0.04 11.85 -9.86
N CYS A 59 -0.44 11.57 -8.64
CA CYS A 59 -0.93 12.62 -7.73
C CYS A 59 0.20 13.52 -7.22
N LYS A 60 1.39 12.97 -6.99
CA LYS A 60 2.54 13.81 -6.61
C LYS A 60 2.85 14.83 -7.70
N ARG A 61 2.75 14.46 -8.96
CA ARG A 61 2.96 15.40 -10.06
C ARG A 61 1.85 16.45 -10.20
N LYS A 62 0.60 16.04 -9.96
CA LYS A 62 -0.57 16.90 -10.22
C LYS A 62 -0.98 17.76 -9.04
N VAL A 63 -0.77 17.28 -7.81
CA VAL A 63 -1.26 17.96 -6.61
C VAL A 63 -0.13 18.60 -5.83
N CYS A 64 0.80 17.78 -5.34
CA CYS A 64 1.92 18.27 -4.54
C CYS A 64 3.02 17.21 -4.53
N ASP A 65 4.27 17.59 -4.81
CA ASP A 65 5.38 16.65 -4.93
C ASP A 65 6.39 16.75 -3.78
N ASN A 66 6.17 17.65 -2.81
CA ASN A 66 7.16 17.90 -1.74
C ASN A 66 6.65 17.61 -0.33
N ASN A 67 5.47 17.00 -0.18
CA ASN A 67 4.92 16.71 1.15
C ASN A 67 4.59 15.23 1.35
N SER A 68 5.32 14.34 0.67
CA SER A 68 5.07 12.91 0.84
C SER A 68 6.29 12.08 0.47
N ALA A 69 6.28 10.83 0.91
CA ALA A 69 7.24 9.80 0.50
C ALA A 69 6.48 8.57 0.01
N HIS A 70 6.90 8.06 -1.14
CA HIS A 70 6.42 6.80 -1.72
C HIS A 70 7.41 5.72 -1.30
N VAL A 71 7.05 4.87 -0.34
CA VAL A 71 7.96 3.95 0.33
C VAL A 71 7.61 2.51 -0.02
N TRP A 72 8.52 1.80 -0.67
CA TRP A 72 8.39 0.37 -0.91
C TRP A 72 8.99 -0.39 0.27
N VAL A 73 8.18 -1.23 0.93
CA VAL A 73 8.64 -2.05 2.06
C VAL A 73 8.78 -3.48 1.59
N LEU A 74 10.01 -3.96 1.52
CA LEU A 74 10.34 -5.33 1.12
C LEU A 74 10.29 -6.25 2.33
N PRO A 75 9.78 -7.49 2.17
CA PRO A 75 9.84 -8.49 3.26
C PRO A 75 11.28 -8.95 3.53
N TYR A 76 12.10 -9.01 2.50
CA TYR A 76 13.52 -9.35 2.52
C TYR A 76 14.12 -8.94 1.18
N VAL A 77 15.45 -8.93 1.07
CA VAL A 77 16.12 -8.60 -0.19
C VAL A 77 15.91 -9.75 -1.19
N THR A 78 15.25 -9.46 -2.29
CA THR A 78 14.98 -10.43 -3.36
C THR A 78 16.00 -10.33 -4.48
N SER A 79 16.11 -11.38 -5.30
CA SER A 79 16.94 -11.34 -6.50
C SER A 79 16.47 -10.26 -7.48
N ASP A 80 15.15 -10.09 -7.62
CA ASP A 80 14.58 -9.04 -8.46
C ASP A 80 15.04 -7.66 -8.02
N PHE A 81 14.99 -7.37 -6.72
CA PHE A 81 15.46 -6.09 -6.20
C PHE A 81 16.96 -5.90 -6.48
N GLN A 82 17.77 -6.93 -6.18
CA GLN A 82 19.22 -6.83 -6.41
C GLN A 82 19.58 -6.60 -7.87
N ASN A 83 18.87 -7.26 -8.78
CA ASN A 83 19.15 -7.17 -10.21
C ASN A 83 18.67 -5.87 -10.84
N ASN A 84 17.76 -5.15 -10.18
CA ASN A 84 17.12 -3.94 -10.70
C ASN A 84 17.15 -2.78 -9.69
N GLU A 85 18.09 -2.80 -8.78
CA GLU A 85 18.12 -1.85 -7.65
C GLU A 85 18.11 -0.40 -8.11
N GLU A 86 18.91 -0.06 -9.11
CA GLU A 86 19.00 1.31 -9.61
C GLU A 86 17.63 1.79 -10.15
N ALA A 87 16.95 0.95 -10.92
CA ALA A 87 15.63 1.28 -11.47
C ALA A 87 14.58 1.46 -10.36
N TYR A 88 14.60 0.59 -9.34
CA TYR A 88 13.66 0.70 -8.24
C TYR A 88 13.93 1.92 -7.37
N ARG A 89 15.20 2.26 -7.13
CA ARG A 89 15.53 3.47 -6.37
C ARG A 89 15.17 4.76 -7.10
N ALA A 90 15.09 4.71 -8.43
CA ALA A 90 14.60 5.84 -9.23
C ALA A 90 13.07 5.93 -9.20
N TYR A 91 12.38 4.80 -9.02
CA TYR A 91 10.92 4.74 -9.04
C TYR A 91 10.28 5.11 -7.70
N TYR A 92 10.83 4.61 -6.59
CA TYR A 92 10.32 4.87 -5.24
C TYR A 92 11.15 5.98 -4.58
N ASP A 93 10.51 6.76 -3.71
CA ASP A 93 11.24 7.79 -2.94
C ASP A 93 12.16 7.14 -1.91
N GLU A 94 11.67 6.07 -1.27
CA GLU A 94 12.41 5.33 -0.28
C GLU A 94 12.15 3.83 -0.45
N ILE A 95 13.13 3.02 -0.08
CA ILE A 95 13.00 1.56 -0.06
C ILE A 95 13.46 1.08 1.31
N GLU A 96 12.57 0.38 2.02
CA GLU A 96 12.86 -0.20 3.32
C GLU A 96 12.86 -1.73 3.20
N VAL A 97 13.79 -2.38 3.86
CA VAL A 97 13.81 -3.84 3.97
C VAL A 97 13.41 -4.21 5.38
N PHE A 98 12.31 -4.98 5.51
CA PHE A 98 11.87 -5.49 6.80
C PHE A 98 12.92 -6.43 7.36
N ASN A 99 13.24 -6.28 8.64
CA ASN A 99 14.17 -7.19 9.30
C ASN A 99 13.47 -8.51 9.59
N SER A 100 13.66 -9.48 8.71
CA SER A 100 13.04 -10.80 8.80
C SER A 100 13.98 -11.86 9.37
N ALA A 101 15.07 -11.45 10.03
CA ALA A 101 16.00 -12.38 10.65
C ALA A 101 15.26 -13.30 11.64
N GLY A 102 15.46 -14.62 11.50
CA GLY A 102 14.78 -15.62 12.32
C GLY A 102 13.36 -15.95 11.87
N ILE A 103 12.82 -15.29 10.83
CA ILE A 103 11.49 -15.57 10.31
C ILE A 103 11.63 -16.37 9.02
N HIS A 104 10.88 -17.46 8.90
CA HIS A 104 10.86 -18.26 7.68
C HIS A 104 10.38 -17.40 6.51
N TYR A 105 11.01 -17.52 5.33
CA TYR A 105 10.69 -16.66 4.19
C TYR A 105 9.20 -16.68 3.81
N LYS A 106 8.51 -17.82 4.00
CA LYS A 106 7.06 -17.93 3.73
C LYS A 106 6.22 -17.05 4.66
N SER A 107 6.73 -16.74 5.85
CA SER A 107 6.04 -15.90 6.84
C SER A 107 6.50 -14.44 6.78
N ALA A 108 7.52 -14.14 6.01
CA ALA A 108 8.12 -12.81 5.98
C ALA A 108 7.16 -11.76 5.42
N TYR A 109 6.36 -12.11 4.39
CA TYR A 109 5.37 -11.20 3.82
C TYR A 109 4.30 -10.81 4.83
N GLN A 110 3.78 -11.79 5.58
CA GLN A 110 2.78 -11.50 6.61
C GLN A 110 3.37 -10.66 7.74
N ALA A 111 4.57 -10.97 8.17
CA ALA A 111 5.24 -10.19 9.21
C ALA A 111 5.48 -8.74 8.75
N ARG A 112 5.92 -8.55 7.51
CA ARG A 112 6.07 -7.22 6.93
C ARG A 112 4.74 -6.46 6.89
N ASN A 113 3.67 -7.12 6.45
CA ASN A 113 2.34 -6.52 6.37
C ASN A 113 1.87 -6.05 7.74
N ARG A 114 2.04 -6.87 8.77
CA ARG A 114 1.66 -6.52 10.14
C ARG A 114 2.45 -5.32 10.64
N ARG A 115 3.74 -5.25 10.34
CA ARG A 115 4.57 -4.11 10.71
C ARG A 115 4.11 -2.83 10.04
N MET A 116 3.77 -2.89 8.74
CA MET A 116 3.22 -1.75 8.02
C MET A 116 1.93 -1.27 8.68
N ILE A 117 1.03 -2.19 9.00
CA ILE A 117 -0.24 -1.88 9.65
C ILE A 117 -0.02 -1.23 11.01
N ASP A 118 0.83 -1.83 11.84
CA ASP A 118 1.05 -1.35 13.21
C ASP A 118 1.55 0.09 13.25
N ARG A 119 2.30 0.54 12.24
CA ARG A 119 2.80 1.91 12.18
C ARG A 119 1.91 2.87 11.39
N SER A 120 0.77 2.41 10.88
CA SER A 120 -0.10 3.22 10.04
C SER A 120 -1.19 3.95 10.82
N ASP A 121 -1.55 5.14 10.35
CA ASP A 121 -2.71 5.90 10.81
C ASP A 121 -3.98 5.51 10.04
N LEU A 122 -3.81 5.10 8.79
CA LEU A 122 -4.88 4.64 7.92
C LEU A 122 -4.40 3.43 7.13
N VAL A 123 -5.24 2.42 7.00
CA VAL A 123 -4.95 1.26 6.16
C VAL A 123 -6.00 1.15 5.07
N VAL A 124 -5.57 1.15 3.83
CA VAL A 124 -6.44 1.15 2.64
C VAL A 124 -6.40 -0.24 2.00
N PHE A 125 -7.57 -0.78 1.73
CA PHE A 125 -7.72 -2.12 1.20
C PHE A 125 -8.52 -2.15 -0.09
N PHE A 126 -8.27 -3.16 -0.91
CA PHE A 126 -9.21 -3.60 -1.93
C PHE A 126 -9.42 -5.10 -1.76
N VAL A 127 -10.44 -5.47 -1.00
CA VAL A 127 -10.75 -6.86 -0.64
C VAL A 127 -12.19 -7.14 -1.03
N THR A 128 -12.37 -8.08 -1.97
CA THR A 128 -13.68 -8.42 -2.54
C THR A 128 -14.21 -9.77 -2.06
N ARG A 129 -13.40 -10.55 -1.34
CA ARG A 129 -13.77 -11.89 -0.90
C ARG A 129 -13.22 -12.16 0.51
N LYS A 130 -13.84 -13.11 1.19
CA LYS A 130 -13.52 -13.44 2.59
C LYS A 130 -12.50 -14.57 2.68
N ASN A 131 -11.47 -14.54 1.83
CA ASN A 131 -10.36 -15.48 1.88
C ASN A 131 -9.11 -14.86 1.24
N GLY A 132 -7.96 -15.50 1.45
CA GLY A 132 -6.69 -15.09 0.87
C GLY A 132 -5.92 -14.11 1.73
N GLY A 133 -4.73 -13.75 1.24
CA GLY A 133 -3.77 -12.93 1.99
C GLY A 133 -4.27 -11.53 2.29
N ALA A 134 -4.91 -10.87 1.32
CA ALA A 134 -5.43 -9.51 1.52
C ALA A 134 -6.53 -9.48 2.57
N TYR A 135 -7.40 -10.49 2.57
CA TYR A 135 -8.45 -10.61 3.59
C TYR A 135 -7.85 -10.82 4.98
N GLN A 136 -6.85 -11.70 5.10
CA GLN A 136 -6.17 -11.94 6.37
C GLN A 136 -5.52 -10.66 6.90
N THR A 137 -4.94 -9.88 6.02
CA THR A 137 -4.34 -8.59 6.37
C THR A 137 -5.40 -7.60 6.86
N LEU A 138 -6.56 -7.56 6.21
CA LEU A 138 -7.71 -6.75 6.65
C LEU A 138 -8.16 -7.16 8.05
N GLN A 139 -8.29 -8.46 8.30
CA GLN A 139 -8.69 -8.97 9.62
C GLN A 139 -7.70 -8.54 10.72
N TYR A 140 -6.42 -8.62 10.42
CA TYR A 140 -5.40 -8.16 11.37
C TYR A 140 -5.56 -6.67 11.70
N ALA A 141 -5.73 -5.83 10.69
CA ALA A 141 -5.89 -4.39 10.88
C ALA A 141 -7.11 -4.08 11.73
N LEU A 142 -8.23 -4.75 11.48
CA LEU A 142 -9.46 -4.58 12.26
C LEU A 142 -9.25 -5.01 13.71
N GLN A 143 -8.57 -6.13 13.95
CA GLN A 143 -8.27 -6.60 15.30
C GLN A 143 -7.37 -5.63 16.06
N ARG A 144 -6.50 -4.92 15.35
CA ARG A 144 -5.60 -3.91 15.95
C ARG A 144 -6.29 -2.57 16.18
N GLY A 145 -7.58 -2.45 15.83
CA GLY A 145 -8.32 -1.21 16.00
C GLY A 145 -7.91 -0.09 15.06
N LYS A 146 -7.30 -0.42 13.92
CA LYS A 146 -6.85 0.59 12.96
C LYS A 146 -8.02 1.16 12.17
N THR A 147 -7.87 2.40 11.73
CA THR A 147 -8.79 3.01 10.78
C THR A 147 -8.57 2.36 9.42
N CYS A 148 -9.59 1.67 8.91
CA CYS A 148 -9.51 0.91 7.66
C CYS A 148 -10.51 1.45 6.65
N LEU A 149 -10.08 1.52 5.39
CA LEU A 149 -10.94 1.89 4.28
C LEU A 149 -10.81 0.81 3.20
N ASN A 150 -11.90 0.12 2.91
CA ASN A 150 -11.95 -0.84 1.81
C ASN A 150 -12.55 -0.14 0.59
N LEU A 151 -11.79 -0.02 -0.47
CA LEU A 151 -12.22 0.67 -1.69
C LEU A 151 -13.23 -0.14 -2.50
N TYR A 152 -13.40 -1.44 -2.18
CA TYR A 152 -14.44 -2.25 -2.79
C TYR A 152 -15.79 -1.86 -2.20
N ASN A 153 -16.71 -1.46 -3.06
CA ASN A 153 -18.04 -1.02 -2.63
C ASN A 153 -19.07 -2.08 -3.01
N THR A 154 -19.42 -2.95 -2.05
CA THR A 154 -20.40 -4.01 -2.28
C THR A 154 -21.81 -3.47 -2.60
N LYS A 155 -22.11 -2.24 -2.18
CA LYS A 155 -23.43 -1.62 -2.44
C LYS A 155 -23.58 -1.23 -3.90
N GLU A 156 -22.49 -0.91 -4.58
CA GLU A 156 -22.51 -0.56 -6.00
C GLU A 156 -22.59 -1.81 -6.88
N ASP A 157 -22.30 -2.98 -6.33
CA ASP A 157 -22.29 -4.23 -7.07
C ASP A 157 -23.63 -4.98 -6.98
N GLY A 158 -24.72 -4.26 -6.89
CA GLY A 158 -26.05 -4.83 -7.01
C GLY A 158 -26.74 -5.19 -5.71
N LEU A 159 -26.33 -4.59 -4.66
CA LEU A 159 -26.98 -4.77 -3.36
C LEU A 159 -28.01 -3.68 -3.08
#